data_1734947ce35ab669ed1fce6d4c2cdfef
#
_entry.id   1734947ce35ab669ed1fce6d4c2cdfef
#
_cell.length_a   1.000
_cell.length_b   1.000
_cell.length_c   1.000
_cell.angle_alpha   90.00
_cell.angle_beta   90.00
_cell.angle_gamma   90.00
#
_symmetry.space_group_name_H-M   'P 1'
#
loop_
_entity.id
_entity.type
_entity.pdbx_description
1 polymer ?
#
loop_
_entity_poly.entity_id
_entity_poly.type
_entity_poly.pdbx_seq_one_letter_code
_entity_poly.pdbx_strand_id
1 'polypeptide(L)'
;EIQWCCETNVIFKALSCDTVPHFTTLAKFVSSHADEIEELFEQVLLVCDEQGLLGHELFAIDGCKMSSNAAKEWSGTFKELEEKRQKLKRLIRHHLKEHHERDEAETEAELDRDIRRAKTVLSLDESLQKVDRFLKTNRPRMGRGKRSKEVKSNITDNESGKMTTSKGTIQGYNGVATVDKKHQIIIDAQAFGEGQEHHTLQPVLESVEARFSKLGIADSIYQQGTVITADTGFANEANMKYLHERQIDGYVPDNKFRSRDPKFQNQKDKYGKRHQNQPATGWKDIIPASEFQFDPVNLTCICPAGNAISYQGTREADNGKMRVHFEGRLLQCRHCPKKHQCMQNPASANHRKGSGRQVSFTIENKRLPNYTDWMKHRVDSPQGKEIYSHRMSVVEPVFGNIGTNKGLNRFSLRGRKKVQGQWRLYCLVHNIEKLANY
;
A
#
# COMPACT_ATOMS: atom_id res chain seq x y z
N GLU A 1 29.47 -0.42 -4.26
CA GLU A 1 29.93 0.98 -4.07
C GLU A 1 30.90 1.10 -2.89
N ILE A 2 30.53 0.76 -1.63
CA ILE A 2 31.44 0.90 -0.46
C ILE A 2 32.76 0.17 -0.68
N GLN A 3 32.75 -1.07 -1.16
CA GLN A 3 33.96 -1.82 -1.49
C GLN A 3 34.84 -1.01 -2.47
N TRP A 4 34.26 -0.52 -3.56
CA TRP A 4 34.96 0.31 -4.54
C TRP A 4 35.49 1.62 -3.92
N CYS A 5 34.71 2.27 -3.04
CA CYS A 5 35.19 3.44 -2.30
C CYS A 5 36.39 3.11 -1.41
N CYS A 6 36.42 1.98 -0.74
CA CYS A 6 37.58 1.53 0.04
C CYS A 6 38.82 1.25 -0.82
N GLU A 7 38.64 0.90 -2.10
CA GLU A 7 39.74 0.70 -3.04
C GLU A 7 40.29 2.01 -3.61
N THR A 8 39.44 3.03 -3.81
CA THR A 8 39.75 4.21 -4.66
C THR A 8 39.78 5.53 -3.90
N ASN A 9 39.12 5.65 -2.76
CA ASN A 9 38.98 6.91 -2.04
C ASN A 9 39.79 6.91 -0.74
N VAL A 10 40.68 7.90 -0.59
CA VAL A 10 41.59 8.01 0.55
C VAL A 10 40.89 8.09 1.90
N ILE A 11 39.73 8.76 1.97
CA ILE A 11 38.95 8.87 3.20
C ILE A 11 38.40 7.51 3.59
N PHE A 12 37.85 6.75 2.63
CA PHE A 12 37.35 5.39 2.90
C PHE A 12 38.48 4.43 3.25
N LYS A 13 39.64 4.54 2.66
CA LYS A 13 40.85 3.78 3.05
C LYS A 13 41.25 4.09 4.48
N ALA A 14 41.28 5.35 4.88
CA ALA A 14 41.59 5.72 6.26
C ALA A 14 40.55 5.17 7.24
N LEU A 15 39.25 5.29 6.94
CA LEU A 15 38.15 4.77 7.78
C LEU A 15 38.15 3.24 7.87
N SER A 16 38.56 2.54 6.82
CA SER A 16 38.63 1.07 6.79
C SER A 16 39.99 0.52 7.21
N CYS A 17 40.89 1.36 7.68
CA CYS A 17 42.29 0.97 8.01
C CYS A 17 42.95 0.22 6.84
N ASP A 18 42.78 0.76 5.62
CA ASP A 18 43.27 0.19 4.36
C ASP A 18 42.76 -1.23 4.03
N THR A 19 41.68 -1.66 4.71
CA THR A 19 41.01 -2.91 4.38
C THR A 19 39.92 -2.69 3.32
N VAL A 20 39.74 -3.69 2.45
CA VAL A 20 38.69 -3.67 1.41
C VAL A 20 37.66 -4.77 1.70
N PRO A 21 36.63 -4.48 2.48
CA PRO A 21 35.61 -5.47 2.79
C PRO A 21 34.79 -5.84 1.56
N HIS A 22 34.66 -7.14 1.30
CA HIS A 22 33.83 -7.62 0.19
C HIS A 22 32.34 -7.24 0.40
N PHE A 23 31.63 -6.95 -0.68
CA PHE A 23 30.24 -6.50 -0.62
C PHE A 23 29.31 -7.47 0.12
N THR A 24 29.58 -8.79 0.10
CA THR A 24 28.83 -9.78 0.86
C THR A 24 29.03 -9.66 2.37
N THR A 25 30.25 -9.27 2.80
CA THR A 25 30.54 -9.02 4.21
C THR A 25 29.77 -7.81 4.72
N LEU A 26 29.73 -6.72 3.93
CA LEU A 26 28.93 -5.53 4.24
C LEU A 26 27.44 -5.85 4.32
N ALA A 27 26.91 -6.60 3.33
CA ALA A 27 25.52 -7.02 3.32
C ALA A 27 25.18 -7.93 4.52
N LYS A 28 26.08 -8.86 4.88
CA LYS A 28 25.94 -9.71 6.06
C LYS A 28 25.95 -8.88 7.33
N PHE A 29 26.86 -7.93 7.46
CA PHE A 29 26.95 -7.03 8.60
C PHE A 29 25.62 -6.32 8.84
N VAL A 30 25.11 -5.55 7.87
CA VAL A 30 23.82 -4.84 7.99
C VAL A 30 22.67 -5.81 8.30
N SER A 31 22.66 -7.01 7.71
CA SER A 31 21.59 -7.98 7.91
C SER A 31 21.60 -8.70 9.25
N SER A 32 22.74 -8.75 9.94
CA SER A 32 22.90 -9.43 11.23
C SER A 32 22.81 -8.50 12.44
N HIS A 33 22.96 -7.19 12.26
CA HIS A 33 23.00 -6.19 13.36
C HIS A 33 21.75 -5.28 13.37
N ALA A 34 20.56 -5.87 13.14
CA ALA A 34 19.32 -5.08 13.12
C ALA A 34 18.94 -4.55 14.51
N ASP A 35 19.31 -5.28 15.57
CA ASP A 35 19.00 -4.90 16.96
C ASP A 35 19.98 -3.80 17.42
N GLU A 36 21.26 -3.92 17.09
CA GLU A 36 22.29 -2.91 17.39
C GLU A 36 22.05 -1.60 16.61
N ILE A 37 21.51 -1.70 15.39
CA ILE A 37 21.09 -0.52 14.62
C ILE A 37 19.91 0.19 15.32
N GLU A 38 19.00 -0.56 15.95
CA GLU A 38 17.92 0.04 16.74
C GLU A 38 18.45 0.76 17.98
N GLU A 39 19.34 0.14 18.72
CA GLU A 39 19.98 0.75 19.89
C GLU A 39 20.72 2.04 19.51
N LEU A 40 21.47 2.01 18.41
CA LEU A 40 22.18 3.19 17.92
C LEU A 40 21.22 4.30 17.47
N PHE A 41 20.09 3.92 16.83
CA PHE A 41 19.04 4.87 16.46
C PHE A 41 18.46 5.56 17.71
N GLU A 42 18.21 4.81 18.77
CA GLU A 42 17.71 5.33 20.04
C GLU A 42 18.73 6.26 20.72
N GLN A 43 20.02 5.92 20.73
CA GLN A 43 21.06 6.76 21.29
C GLN A 43 21.20 8.09 20.54
N VAL A 44 21.16 8.05 19.20
CA VAL A 44 21.20 9.29 18.40
C VAL A 44 19.94 10.13 18.60
N LEU A 45 18.77 9.48 18.75
CA LEU A 45 17.54 10.21 19.07
C LEU A 45 17.61 10.93 20.41
N LEU A 46 18.15 10.27 21.44
CA LEU A 46 18.37 10.87 22.76
C LEU A 46 19.30 12.08 22.67
N VAL A 47 20.40 11.98 21.95
CA VAL A 47 21.33 13.11 21.75
C VAL A 47 20.60 14.25 20.99
N CYS A 48 19.77 13.96 20.01
CA CYS A 48 18.99 14.98 19.31
C CYS A 48 18.03 15.71 20.27
N ASP A 49 17.44 15.00 21.22
CA ASP A 49 16.57 15.59 22.22
C ASP A 49 17.36 16.46 23.21
N GLU A 50 18.46 15.95 23.75
CA GLU A 50 19.36 16.69 24.67
C GLU A 50 19.93 17.97 24.04
N GLN A 51 20.18 17.97 22.72
CA GLN A 51 20.60 19.15 21.96
C GLN A 51 19.43 20.06 21.58
N GLY A 52 18.21 19.76 22.01
CA GLY A 52 17.02 20.58 21.75
C GLY A 52 16.57 20.57 20.29
N LEU A 53 16.91 19.53 19.52
CA LEU A 53 16.50 19.38 18.13
C LEU A 53 15.06 18.87 17.98
N LEU A 54 14.48 18.26 19.01
CA LEU A 54 13.07 17.89 19.05
C LEU A 54 12.23 19.07 19.50
N GLY A 55 11.12 19.30 18.83
CA GLY A 55 10.18 20.38 19.16
C GLY A 55 8.98 19.89 19.96
N HIS A 56 8.62 18.62 19.83
CA HIS A 56 7.47 17.98 20.48
C HIS A 56 6.10 18.59 20.15
N GLU A 57 6.04 19.62 19.28
CA GLU A 57 4.80 20.31 18.93
C GLU A 57 3.95 19.52 17.95
N LEU A 58 4.58 18.96 16.90
CA LEU A 58 3.90 18.26 15.83
C LEU A 58 4.77 17.13 15.28
N PHE A 59 4.20 15.93 15.27
CA PHE A 59 4.76 14.76 14.61
C PHE A 59 3.98 14.44 13.35
N ALA A 60 4.67 14.33 12.23
CA ALA A 60 4.09 13.96 10.95
C ALA A 60 4.45 12.51 10.58
N ILE A 61 3.43 11.71 10.27
CA ILE A 61 3.59 10.30 9.89
C ILE A 61 3.34 10.15 8.40
N ASP A 62 4.25 9.46 7.72
CA ASP A 62 4.10 9.11 6.31
C ASP A 62 4.74 7.77 5.99
N GLY A 63 4.38 7.19 4.84
CA GLY A 63 4.89 5.92 4.36
C GLY A 63 5.41 5.97 2.93
N CYS A 64 6.52 5.29 2.67
CA CYS A 64 7.09 5.14 1.34
C CYS A 64 7.11 3.67 0.92
N LYS A 65 6.37 3.34 -0.15
CA LYS A 65 6.32 1.98 -0.70
C LYS A 65 7.53 1.74 -1.58
N MET A 66 8.40 0.84 -1.14
CA MET A 66 9.64 0.49 -1.84
C MET A 66 9.66 -0.99 -2.21
N SER A 67 10.18 -1.30 -3.40
CA SER A 67 10.38 -2.69 -3.81
C SER A 67 11.44 -3.36 -2.92
N SER A 68 11.27 -4.66 -2.68
CA SER A 68 12.28 -5.49 -2.03
C SER A 68 13.07 -6.32 -3.03
N ASN A 69 14.01 -7.10 -2.53
CA ASN A 69 14.75 -8.06 -3.35
C ASN A 69 13.94 -9.35 -3.59
N ALA A 70 12.68 -9.18 -4.00
CA ALA A 70 11.75 -10.26 -4.35
C ALA A 70 10.97 -9.90 -5.61
N ALA A 71 10.93 -10.83 -6.56
CA ALA A 71 10.22 -10.63 -7.83
C ALA A 71 8.71 -10.82 -7.64
N LYS A 72 7.91 -9.89 -8.14
CA LYS A 72 6.44 -9.90 -8.03
C LYS A 72 5.78 -11.09 -8.76
N GLU A 73 6.45 -11.63 -9.76
CA GLU A 73 6.03 -12.78 -10.56
C GLU A 73 5.97 -14.08 -9.73
N TRP A 74 6.71 -14.10 -8.61
CA TRP A 74 6.72 -15.22 -7.66
C TRP A 74 5.72 -15.04 -6.51
N SER A 75 4.72 -14.19 -6.71
CA SER A 75 3.63 -13.95 -5.75
C SER A 75 2.33 -14.54 -6.25
N GLY A 76 1.57 -15.16 -5.34
CA GLY A 76 0.25 -15.70 -5.61
C GLY A 76 -0.46 -16.18 -4.34
N THR A 77 -1.74 -16.50 -4.45
CA THR A 77 -2.44 -17.32 -3.47
C THR A 77 -1.86 -18.74 -3.53
N PHE A 78 -2.07 -19.56 -2.52
CA PHE A 78 -1.61 -20.96 -2.52
C PHE A 78 -2.16 -21.72 -3.72
N LYS A 79 -3.41 -21.44 -4.12
CA LYS A 79 -3.99 -21.99 -5.34
C LYS A 79 -3.22 -21.56 -6.59
N GLU A 80 -2.95 -20.27 -6.74
CA GLU A 80 -2.18 -19.73 -7.88
C GLU A 80 -0.74 -20.30 -7.92
N LEU A 81 -0.11 -20.49 -6.75
CA LEU A 81 1.22 -21.11 -6.65
C LEU A 81 1.20 -22.60 -6.98
N GLU A 82 0.15 -23.31 -6.58
CA GLU A 82 -0.05 -24.72 -6.98
C GLU A 82 -0.24 -24.87 -8.49
N GLU A 83 -1.06 -24.02 -9.11
CA GLU A 83 -1.22 -23.96 -10.56
C GLU A 83 0.11 -23.67 -11.27
N LYS A 84 0.92 -22.76 -10.72
CA LYS A 84 2.28 -22.46 -11.20
C LYS A 84 3.20 -23.68 -11.08
N ARG A 85 3.14 -24.41 -9.97
CA ARG A 85 3.85 -25.68 -9.77
C ARG A 85 3.52 -26.68 -10.86
N GLN A 86 2.24 -26.88 -11.14
CA GLN A 86 1.79 -27.80 -12.20
C GLN A 86 2.24 -27.36 -13.59
N LYS A 87 2.26 -26.04 -13.84
CA LYS A 87 2.78 -25.49 -15.10
C LYS A 87 4.27 -25.77 -15.26
N LEU A 88 5.07 -25.56 -14.23
CA LEU A 88 6.51 -25.87 -14.24
C LEU A 88 6.76 -27.35 -14.52
N LYS A 89 6.05 -28.26 -13.84
CA LYS A 89 6.13 -29.71 -14.09
C LYS A 89 5.82 -30.06 -15.54
N ARG A 90 4.79 -29.45 -16.15
CA ARG A 90 4.44 -29.67 -17.54
C ARG A 90 5.53 -29.19 -18.51
N LEU A 91 6.12 -28.01 -18.25
CA LEU A 91 7.20 -27.44 -19.06
C LEU A 91 8.45 -28.33 -19.01
N ILE A 92 8.85 -28.81 -17.83
CA ILE A 92 9.99 -29.70 -17.66
C ILE A 92 9.76 -30.99 -18.48
N ARG A 93 8.58 -31.63 -18.35
CA ARG A 93 8.25 -32.83 -19.11
C ARG A 93 8.29 -32.58 -20.61
N HIS A 94 7.79 -31.44 -21.08
CA HIS A 94 7.81 -31.06 -22.49
C HIS A 94 9.24 -30.94 -23.01
N HIS A 95 10.12 -30.24 -22.32
CA HIS A 95 11.51 -30.12 -22.73
C HIS A 95 12.27 -31.45 -22.69
N LEU A 96 12.00 -32.30 -21.70
CA LEU A 96 12.61 -33.63 -21.63
C LEU A 96 12.14 -34.53 -22.76
N LYS A 97 10.85 -34.47 -23.14
CA LYS A 97 10.31 -35.22 -24.27
C LYS A 97 10.91 -34.78 -25.61
N GLU A 98 11.01 -33.46 -25.83
CA GLU A 98 11.67 -32.91 -27.02
C GLU A 98 13.16 -33.29 -27.12
N HIS A 99 13.83 -33.48 -25.98
CA HIS A 99 15.20 -33.98 -25.96
C HIS A 99 15.28 -35.43 -26.38
N HIS A 100 14.43 -36.30 -25.84
CA HIS A 100 14.37 -37.72 -26.17
C HIS A 100 14.01 -38.04 -27.65
N GLU A 101 13.16 -37.21 -28.25
CA GLU A 101 12.73 -37.39 -29.64
C GLU A 101 13.80 -36.94 -30.66
N ARG A 102 14.94 -36.34 -30.23
CA ARG A 102 15.99 -35.76 -31.09
C ARG A 102 17.39 -36.28 -30.85
N ASP A 103 17.54 -37.35 -30.05
CA ASP A 103 18.85 -37.91 -29.68
C ASP A 103 19.67 -38.51 -30.86
N GLU A 104 19.25 -38.26 -32.13
CA GLU A 104 19.90 -38.79 -33.32
C GLU A 104 20.58 -37.77 -34.25
N ALA A 105 20.81 -36.52 -33.82
CA ALA A 105 21.36 -35.46 -34.66
C ALA A 105 22.73 -34.93 -34.20
N GLU A 106 23.75 -35.03 -35.03
CA GLU A 106 25.16 -34.76 -34.74
C GLU A 106 25.70 -33.47 -35.42
N THR A 107 25.20 -32.28 -35.11
CA THR A 107 25.84 -31.04 -35.56
C THR A 107 26.20 -30.11 -34.41
N GLU A 108 27.32 -29.33 -34.56
CA GLU A 108 27.81 -28.37 -33.54
C GLU A 108 26.73 -27.35 -33.11
N ALA A 109 25.89 -26.91 -34.05
CA ALA A 109 24.77 -25.99 -33.77
C ALA A 109 23.66 -26.66 -32.94
N GLU A 110 23.54 -27.95 -32.96
CA GLU A 110 22.58 -28.74 -32.14
C GLU A 110 23.12 -28.95 -30.74
N LEU A 111 24.41 -29.17 -30.59
CA LEU A 111 25.06 -29.25 -29.27
C LEU A 111 24.87 -27.95 -28.46
N ASP A 112 25.03 -26.79 -29.07
CA ASP A 112 24.80 -25.50 -28.45
C ASP A 112 23.32 -25.31 -28.03
N ARG A 113 22.37 -25.78 -28.81
CA ARG A 113 20.94 -25.78 -28.51
C ARG A 113 20.60 -26.69 -27.32
N ASP A 114 21.20 -27.88 -27.29
CA ASP A 114 21.00 -28.84 -26.21
C ASP A 114 21.59 -28.37 -24.87
N ILE A 115 22.75 -27.72 -24.90
CA ILE A 115 23.31 -27.09 -23.74
C ILE A 115 22.38 -25.96 -23.20
N ARG A 116 21.80 -25.14 -24.07
CA ARG A 116 20.85 -24.10 -23.67
C ARG A 116 19.55 -24.69 -23.11
N ARG A 117 19.06 -25.80 -23.69
CA ARG A 117 17.88 -26.53 -23.18
C ARG A 117 18.16 -27.17 -21.84
N ALA A 118 19.27 -27.85 -21.67
CA ALA A 118 19.67 -28.43 -20.38
C ALA A 118 19.73 -27.36 -19.30
N LYS A 119 20.33 -26.19 -19.58
CA LYS A 119 20.32 -25.03 -18.67
C LYS A 119 18.91 -24.54 -18.35
N THR A 120 18.02 -24.54 -19.34
CA THR A 120 16.60 -24.16 -19.16
C THR A 120 15.87 -25.15 -18.25
N VAL A 121 16.04 -26.46 -18.46
CA VAL A 121 15.44 -27.50 -17.62
C VAL A 121 15.94 -27.41 -16.18
N LEU A 122 17.26 -27.23 -15.97
CA LEU A 122 17.82 -27.03 -14.64
C LEU A 122 17.24 -25.81 -13.94
N SER A 123 17.11 -24.68 -14.63
CA SER A 123 16.51 -23.45 -14.08
C SER A 123 15.03 -23.64 -13.73
N LEU A 124 14.27 -24.38 -14.55
CA LEU A 124 12.87 -24.71 -14.29
C LEU A 124 12.74 -25.66 -13.09
N ASP A 125 13.64 -26.64 -12.95
CA ASP A 125 13.66 -27.57 -11.83
C ASP A 125 14.01 -26.86 -10.51
N GLU A 126 15.02 -25.99 -10.49
CA GLU A 126 15.31 -25.14 -9.34
C GLU A 126 14.11 -24.29 -8.93
N SER A 127 13.40 -23.74 -9.93
CA SER A 127 12.19 -22.96 -9.69
C SER A 127 11.06 -23.82 -9.12
N LEU A 128 10.89 -25.03 -9.62
CA LEU A 128 9.92 -26.00 -9.12
C LEU A 128 10.23 -26.40 -7.68
N GLN A 129 11.49 -26.71 -7.37
CA GLN A 129 11.93 -27.05 -6.01
C GLN A 129 11.69 -25.91 -5.00
N LYS A 130 11.90 -24.64 -5.42
CA LYS A 130 11.58 -23.47 -4.59
C LYS A 130 10.09 -23.38 -4.28
N VAL A 131 9.21 -23.57 -5.28
CA VAL A 131 7.76 -23.56 -5.08
C VAL A 131 7.31 -24.75 -4.22
N ASP A 132 7.81 -25.95 -4.47
CA ASP A 132 7.50 -27.15 -3.69
C ASP A 132 7.87 -26.99 -2.22
N ARG A 133 9.09 -26.50 -1.95
CA ARG A 133 9.55 -26.21 -0.59
C ARG A 133 8.64 -25.20 0.10
N PHE A 134 8.32 -24.10 -0.60
CA PHE A 134 7.46 -23.05 -0.06
C PHE A 134 6.08 -23.58 0.33
N LEU A 135 5.42 -24.30 -0.56
CA LEU A 135 4.07 -24.86 -0.32
C LEU A 135 4.05 -25.90 0.81
N LYS A 136 5.17 -26.64 1.03
CA LYS A 136 5.30 -27.58 2.14
C LYS A 136 5.55 -26.91 3.50
N THR A 137 6.28 -25.80 3.51
CA THR A 137 6.76 -25.17 4.78
C THR A 137 5.87 -24.02 5.23
N ASN A 138 5.04 -23.46 4.37
CA ASN A 138 4.20 -22.30 4.69
C ASN A 138 2.71 -22.64 4.65
N ARG A 139 1.91 -21.76 5.23
CA ARG A 139 0.44 -21.82 5.22
C ARG A 139 -0.12 -20.55 4.57
N PRO A 140 -1.34 -20.60 3.99
CA PRO A 140 -2.03 -19.43 3.47
C PRO A 140 -2.17 -18.34 4.54
N ARG A 141 -1.85 -17.10 4.17
CA ARG A 141 -2.06 -15.93 5.03
C ARG A 141 -3.42 -15.33 4.74
N MET A 142 -4.21 -15.08 5.77
CA MET A 142 -5.54 -14.49 5.62
C MET A 142 -5.50 -12.98 5.93
N GLY A 143 -6.23 -12.19 5.14
CA GLY A 143 -6.38 -10.76 5.37
C GLY A 143 -7.26 -10.44 6.58
N ARG A 144 -7.09 -9.24 7.14
CA ARG A 144 -7.78 -8.77 8.36
C ARG A 144 -9.20 -8.22 8.12
N GLY A 145 -9.71 -8.22 6.89
CA GLY A 145 -11.02 -7.66 6.55
C GLY A 145 -12.21 -8.54 7.01
N LYS A 146 -13.42 -7.97 7.08
CA LYS A 146 -14.68 -8.68 7.41
C LYS A 146 -14.92 -9.92 6.53
N ARG A 147 -14.50 -9.88 5.26
CA ARG A 147 -14.45 -11.05 4.37
C ARG A 147 -13.00 -11.46 4.24
N SER A 148 -12.52 -12.26 5.17
CA SER A 148 -11.14 -12.74 5.17
C SER A 148 -10.81 -13.43 3.84
N LYS A 149 -10.04 -12.75 2.98
CA LYS A 149 -9.51 -13.29 1.74
C LYS A 149 -8.04 -13.64 1.92
N GLU A 150 -7.60 -14.67 1.23
CA GLU A 150 -6.20 -15.05 1.21
C GLU A 150 -5.33 -13.91 0.63
N VAL A 151 -4.28 -13.54 1.35
CA VAL A 151 -3.28 -12.57 0.91
C VAL A 151 -2.23 -13.27 0.06
N LYS A 152 -1.84 -12.66 -1.06
CA LYS A 152 -0.80 -13.24 -1.92
C LYS A 152 0.52 -13.36 -1.18
N SER A 153 1.05 -14.57 -1.15
CA SER A 153 2.36 -14.91 -0.61
C SER A 153 3.42 -14.79 -1.69
N ASN A 154 4.66 -14.47 -1.33
CA ASN A 154 5.80 -14.49 -2.25
C ASN A 154 6.76 -15.60 -1.83
N ILE A 155 7.16 -16.47 -2.76
CA ILE A 155 8.01 -17.63 -2.44
C ILE A 155 9.45 -17.26 -2.06
N THR A 156 9.91 -16.05 -2.40
CA THR A 156 11.26 -15.57 -2.11
C THR A 156 11.30 -14.81 -0.79
N ASP A 157 10.25 -14.03 -0.50
CA ASP A 157 10.11 -13.21 0.70
C ASP A 157 8.64 -13.14 1.11
N ASN A 158 8.21 -14.08 1.95
CA ASN A 158 6.80 -14.21 2.35
C ASN A 158 6.33 -13.11 3.30
N GLU A 159 7.22 -12.35 3.90
CA GLU A 159 6.89 -11.23 4.76
C GLU A 159 6.67 -9.93 3.97
N SER A 160 7.12 -9.88 2.70
CA SER A 160 6.86 -8.76 1.79
C SER A 160 5.42 -8.77 1.28
N GLY A 161 4.92 -7.59 0.88
CA GLY A 161 3.59 -7.41 0.32
C GLY A 161 3.61 -7.07 -1.17
N LYS A 162 2.56 -7.51 -1.89
CA LYS A 162 2.28 -7.05 -3.24
C LYS A 162 1.52 -5.73 -3.17
N MET A 163 2.13 -4.65 -3.64
CA MET A 163 1.64 -3.28 -3.45
C MET A 163 1.47 -2.56 -4.79
N THR A 164 0.45 -1.71 -4.87
CA THR A 164 0.27 -0.81 -6.02
C THR A 164 0.87 0.56 -5.70
N THR A 165 1.66 1.07 -6.63
CA THR A 165 2.26 2.42 -6.60
C THR A 165 1.86 3.18 -7.86
N SER A 166 2.16 4.48 -7.93
CA SER A 166 1.96 5.29 -9.14
C SER A 166 2.72 4.76 -10.36
N LYS A 167 3.83 4.03 -10.14
CA LYS A 167 4.69 3.43 -11.17
C LYS A 167 4.32 1.97 -11.50
N GLY A 168 3.24 1.45 -10.91
CA GLY A 168 2.76 0.08 -11.12
C GLY A 168 2.84 -0.79 -9.87
N THR A 169 2.72 -2.11 -10.07
CA THR A 169 2.71 -3.08 -8.96
C THR A 169 4.13 -3.52 -8.62
N ILE A 170 4.47 -3.45 -7.34
CA ILE A 170 5.74 -3.91 -6.77
C ILE A 170 5.52 -5.03 -5.77
N GLN A 171 6.58 -5.79 -5.46
CA GLN A 171 6.70 -6.64 -4.29
C GLN A 171 7.69 -5.97 -3.34
N GLY A 172 7.26 -5.68 -2.10
CA GLY A 172 8.13 -4.92 -1.21
C GLY A 172 7.54 -4.63 0.16
N TYR A 173 8.00 -3.55 0.74
CA TYR A 173 7.62 -3.08 2.07
C TYR A 173 7.23 -1.60 2.03
N ASN A 174 6.42 -1.20 2.98
CA ASN A 174 6.12 0.20 3.26
C ASN A 174 7.02 0.65 4.42
N GLY A 175 7.98 1.51 4.14
CA GLY A 175 8.80 2.17 5.16
C GLY A 175 8.05 3.37 5.70
N VAL A 176 7.55 3.27 6.94
CA VAL A 176 6.85 4.35 7.62
C VAL A 176 7.82 5.07 8.54
N ALA A 177 7.77 6.39 8.54
CA ALA A 177 8.54 7.24 9.46
C ALA A 177 7.62 8.23 10.18
N THR A 178 7.93 8.48 11.44
CA THR A 178 7.36 9.57 12.23
C THR A 178 8.43 10.65 12.40
N VAL A 179 8.12 11.87 12.02
CA VAL A 179 9.07 12.97 11.90
C VAL A 179 8.63 14.14 12.77
N ASP A 180 9.52 14.65 13.62
CA ASP A 180 9.32 15.90 14.36
C ASP A 180 9.42 17.11 13.43
N LYS A 181 8.53 18.09 13.63
CA LYS A 181 8.42 19.29 12.79
C LYS A 181 9.64 20.22 12.88
N LYS A 182 10.24 20.38 14.07
CA LYS A 182 11.21 21.46 14.35
C LYS A 182 12.45 21.38 13.45
N HIS A 183 13.17 20.25 13.47
CA HIS A 183 14.36 20.03 12.67
C HIS A 183 14.26 18.81 11.74
N GLN A 184 13.05 18.24 11.59
CA GLN A 184 12.81 17.07 10.76
C GLN A 184 13.58 15.82 11.25
N ILE A 185 13.74 15.68 12.55
CA ILE A 185 14.31 14.49 13.18
C ILE A 185 13.30 13.33 13.06
N ILE A 186 13.76 12.18 12.65
CA ILE A 186 12.95 10.95 12.59
C ILE A 186 12.93 10.35 13.99
N ILE A 187 11.76 10.29 14.60
CA ILE A 187 11.57 9.79 15.97
C ILE A 187 11.20 8.31 16.01
N ASP A 188 10.60 7.79 14.93
CA ASP A 188 10.32 6.37 14.76
C ASP A 188 10.39 5.97 13.29
N ALA A 189 10.83 4.73 13.05
CA ALA A 189 11.01 4.19 11.72
C ALA A 189 10.65 2.70 11.69
N GLN A 190 9.59 2.32 10.96
CA GLN A 190 9.10 0.96 10.86
C GLN A 190 8.89 0.50 9.42
N ALA A 191 9.17 -0.79 9.14
CA ALA A 191 8.91 -1.41 7.85
C ALA A 191 7.76 -2.41 7.96
N PHE A 192 6.74 -2.25 7.09
CA PHE A 192 5.56 -3.10 7.05
C PHE A 192 5.47 -3.83 5.71
N GLY A 193 5.24 -5.13 5.74
CA GLY A 193 4.98 -5.96 4.56
C GLY A 193 3.54 -5.84 4.03
N GLU A 194 2.83 -4.79 4.38
CA GLU A 194 1.45 -4.51 3.98
C GLU A 194 1.41 -3.25 3.15
N GLY A 195 0.72 -3.31 2.00
CA GLY A 195 0.61 -2.16 1.08
C GLY A 195 -0.42 -1.12 1.50
N GLN A 196 -1.27 -1.44 2.48
CA GLN A 196 -2.28 -0.54 3.03
C GLN A 196 -1.84 -0.02 4.39
N GLU A 197 -1.88 1.28 4.57
CA GLU A 197 -1.45 1.98 5.79
C GLU A 197 -2.51 1.97 6.90
N HIS A 198 -3.72 1.48 6.59
CA HIS A 198 -4.84 1.43 7.53
C HIS A 198 -4.57 0.70 8.85
N HIS A 199 -3.60 -0.21 8.87
CA HIS A 199 -3.28 -1.00 10.06
C HIS A 199 -1.96 -0.61 10.72
N THR A 200 -1.31 0.45 10.25
CA THR A 200 0.04 0.82 10.70
C THR A 200 0.06 2.02 11.65
N LEU A 201 -1.00 2.84 11.71
CA LEU A 201 -1.04 4.03 12.56
C LEU A 201 -0.88 3.69 14.05
N GLN A 202 -1.73 2.81 14.57
CA GLN A 202 -1.67 2.42 15.97
C GLN A 202 -0.32 1.81 16.36
N PRO A 203 0.24 0.79 15.64
CA PRO A 203 1.56 0.27 15.95
C PRO A 203 2.69 1.32 15.91
N VAL A 204 2.60 2.30 15.01
CA VAL A 204 3.59 3.39 14.93
C VAL A 204 3.51 4.28 16.17
N LEU A 205 2.31 4.71 16.56
CA LEU A 205 2.12 5.56 17.74
C LEU A 205 2.51 4.85 19.03
N GLU A 206 2.16 3.57 19.18
CA GLU A 206 2.59 2.74 20.32
C GLU A 206 4.12 2.59 20.38
N SER A 207 4.79 2.49 19.23
CA SER A 207 6.25 2.42 19.16
C SER A 207 6.91 3.75 19.57
N VAL A 208 6.36 4.87 19.12
CA VAL A 208 6.85 6.20 19.52
C VAL A 208 6.72 6.38 21.04
N GLU A 209 5.56 6.06 21.61
CA GLU A 209 5.30 6.17 23.04
C GLU A 209 6.26 5.28 23.86
N ALA A 210 6.39 4.01 23.47
CA ALA A 210 7.29 3.07 24.13
C ALA A 210 8.77 3.51 24.07
N ARG A 211 9.19 4.06 22.92
CA ARG A 211 10.55 4.58 22.73
C ARG A 211 10.83 5.79 23.59
N PHE A 212 9.92 6.77 23.63
CA PHE A 212 10.06 7.97 24.43
C PHE A 212 10.11 7.64 25.92
N SER A 213 9.22 6.75 26.38
CA SER A 213 9.25 6.27 27.78
C SER A 213 10.55 5.51 28.09
N LYS A 214 11.03 4.63 27.22
CA LYS A 214 12.29 3.90 27.37
C LYS A 214 13.49 4.84 27.50
N LEU A 215 13.51 5.91 26.72
CA LEU A 215 14.61 6.88 26.69
C LEU A 215 14.48 7.98 27.76
N GLY A 216 13.37 8.02 28.49
CA GLY A 216 13.10 9.08 29.47
C GLY A 216 12.84 10.46 28.86
N ILE A 217 12.53 10.52 27.55
CA ILE A 217 12.23 11.77 26.84
C ILE A 217 10.87 12.32 27.29
N ALA A 218 9.87 11.46 27.38
CA ALA A 218 8.53 11.79 27.88
C ALA A 218 7.80 10.53 28.36
N ASP A 219 7.04 10.65 29.45
CA ASP A 219 6.17 9.56 29.94
C ASP A 219 4.96 9.36 29.02
N SER A 220 4.47 10.43 28.43
CA SER A 220 3.39 10.41 27.43
C SER A 220 3.52 11.59 26.47
N ILE A 221 3.67 11.30 25.19
CA ILE A 221 3.70 12.31 24.13
C ILE A 221 2.35 13.05 23.98
N TYR A 222 1.26 12.41 24.37
CA TYR A 222 -0.09 12.96 24.19
C TYR A 222 -0.47 13.97 25.27
N GLN A 223 0.04 13.82 26.48
CA GLN A 223 -0.20 14.74 27.60
C GLN A 223 0.50 16.09 27.41
N GLN A 224 1.52 16.15 26.58
CA GLN A 224 2.25 17.39 26.25
C GLN A 224 1.56 18.22 25.16
N GLY A 225 0.41 17.77 24.65
CA GLY A 225 -0.31 18.48 23.59
C GLY A 225 0.31 18.32 22.21
N THR A 226 1.12 17.31 22.00
CA THR A 226 1.74 17.01 20.70
C THR A 226 0.68 16.67 19.66
N VAL A 227 0.71 17.39 18.55
CA VAL A 227 -0.19 17.17 17.41
C VAL A 227 0.34 16.04 16.52
N ILE A 228 -0.52 15.10 16.15
CA ILE A 228 -0.19 14.02 15.23
C ILE A 228 -0.86 14.25 13.87
N THR A 229 -0.07 14.26 12.80
CA THR A 229 -0.60 14.34 11.43
C THR A 229 -0.20 13.11 10.63
N ALA A 230 -1.15 12.55 9.86
CA ALA A 230 -0.87 11.40 8.99
C ALA A 230 -1.62 11.51 7.66
N ASP A 231 -1.16 10.78 6.63
CA ASP A 231 -1.78 10.81 5.30
C ASP A 231 -3.15 10.12 5.27
N THR A 232 -3.90 10.39 4.20
CA THR A 232 -5.21 9.78 3.91
C THR A 232 -5.18 8.24 3.91
N GLY A 233 -4.02 7.64 3.63
CA GLY A 233 -3.79 6.20 3.69
C GLY A 233 -4.02 5.58 5.06
N PHE A 234 -3.88 6.37 6.13
CA PHE A 234 -4.10 5.94 7.51
C PHE A 234 -5.56 6.11 7.97
N ALA A 235 -6.42 6.76 7.17
CA ALA A 235 -7.79 7.07 7.57
C ALA A 235 -8.70 5.84 7.53
N ASN A 236 -9.17 5.39 8.68
CA ASN A 236 -10.26 4.43 8.83
C ASN A 236 -10.93 4.60 10.19
N GLU A 237 -12.09 3.98 10.37
CA GLU A 237 -12.88 4.09 11.60
C GLU A 237 -12.13 3.62 12.85
N ALA A 238 -11.36 2.52 12.74
CA ALA A 238 -10.62 1.99 13.88
C ALA A 238 -9.49 2.93 14.35
N ASN A 239 -8.75 3.52 13.42
CA ASN A 239 -7.71 4.49 13.74
C ASN A 239 -8.30 5.79 14.31
N MET A 240 -9.43 6.26 13.75
CA MET A 240 -10.09 7.46 14.29
C MET A 240 -10.65 7.22 15.69
N LYS A 241 -11.21 6.03 15.94
CA LYS A 241 -11.62 5.59 17.27
C LYS A 241 -10.44 5.56 18.25
N TYR A 242 -9.31 4.96 17.84
CA TYR A 242 -8.10 4.89 18.65
C TYR A 242 -7.59 6.28 19.05
N LEU A 243 -7.51 7.23 18.09
CA LEU A 243 -7.10 8.60 18.36
C LEU A 243 -8.05 9.28 19.35
N HIS A 244 -9.36 9.11 19.17
CA HIS A 244 -10.38 9.71 20.04
C HIS A 244 -10.34 9.15 21.46
N GLU A 245 -10.32 7.82 21.63
CA GLU A 245 -10.35 7.16 22.94
C GLU A 245 -9.08 7.38 23.75
N ARG A 246 -7.94 7.53 23.06
CA ARG A 246 -6.65 7.85 23.70
C ARG A 246 -6.43 9.35 23.87
N GLN A 247 -7.39 10.18 23.48
CA GLN A 247 -7.29 11.65 23.54
C GLN A 247 -6.06 12.20 22.80
N ILE A 248 -5.68 11.57 21.70
CA ILE A 248 -4.56 12.00 20.87
C ILE A 248 -5.02 13.15 19.96
N ASP A 249 -4.32 14.26 19.97
CA ASP A 249 -4.60 15.41 19.11
C ASP A 249 -4.20 15.13 17.65
N GLY A 250 -4.99 14.29 16.97
CA GLY A 250 -4.72 13.79 15.63
C GLY A 250 -5.47 14.51 14.53
N TYR A 251 -4.83 14.65 13.35
CA TYR A 251 -5.39 15.20 12.12
C TYR A 251 -5.07 14.26 10.95
N VAL A 252 -6.03 13.41 10.57
CA VAL A 252 -5.89 12.40 9.52
C VAL A 252 -7.06 12.55 8.56
N PRO A 253 -6.88 13.16 7.38
CA PRO A 253 -7.96 13.44 6.46
C PRO A 253 -8.47 12.18 5.75
N ASP A 254 -9.73 12.22 5.34
CA ASP A 254 -10.30 11.24 4.42
C ASP A 254 -9.94 11.54 2.96
N ASN A 255 -10.14 10.58 2.07
CA ASN A 255 -9.80 10.70 0.64
C ASN A 255 -10.52 11.84 -0.09
N LYS A 256 -11.56 12.43 0.52
CA LYS A 256 -12.37 13.49 -0.10
C LYS A 256 -12.10 14.89 0.49
N PHE A 257 -11.16 15.03 1.43
CA PHE A 257 -10.93 16.30 2.11
C PHE A 257 -10.59 17.44 1.13
N ARG A 258 -9.75 17.17 0.11
CA ARG A 258 -9.41 18.17 -0.91
C ARG A 258 -10.62 18.62 -1.75
N SER A 259 -11.54 17.70 -2.04
CA SER A 259 -12.73 18.06 -2.83
C SER A 259 -13.75 18.91 -2.05
N ARG A 260 -13.62 19.01 -0.74
CA ARG A 260 -14.42 19.90 0.12
C ARG A 260 -13.77 21.26 0.34
N ASP A 261 -12.50 21.42 0.05
CA ASP A 261 -11.79 22.69 0.22
C ASP A 261 -11.84 23.50 -1.08
N PRO A 262 -12.39 24.75 -1.06
CA PRO A 262 -12.45 25.61 -2.24
C PRO A 262 -11.09 25.85 -2.93
N LYS A 263 -9.98 25.84 -2.17
CA LYS A 263 -8.63 25.99 -2.72
C LYS A 263 -8.27 24.92 -3.76
N PHE A 264 -8.93 23.77 -3.73
CA PHE A 264 -8.65 22.64 -4.61
C PHE A 264 -9.72 22.40 -5.68
N GLN A 265 -10.74 23.27 -5.81
CA GLN A 265 -11.83 23.10 -6.79
C GLN A 265 -11.32 22.95 -8.22
N ASN A 266 -10.29 23.70 -8.60
CA ASN A 266 -9.72 23.69 -9.95
C ASN A 266 -8.60 22.65 -10.17
N GLN A 267 -8.30 21.81 -9.18
CA GLN A 267 -7.25 20.79 -9.33
C GLN A 267 -7.55 19.76 -10.42
N LYS A 268 -8.83 19.44 -10.66
CA LYS A 268 -9.24 18.53 -11.73
C LYS A 268 -8.85 19.08 -13.11
N ASP A 269 -8.96 20.38 -13.31
CA ASP A 269 -8.61 21.02 -14.58
C ASP A 269 -7.10 21.05 -14.80
N LYS A 270 -6.34 21.27 -13.76
CA LYS A 270 -4.87 21.29 -13.79
C LYS A 270 -4.24 19.92 -14.06
N TYR A 271 -4.84 18.84 -13.53
CA TYR A 271 -4.34 17.47 -13.66
C TYR A 271 -5.20 16.58 -14.56
N GLY A 272 -6.35 17.06 -15.04
CA GLY A 272 -7.31 16.32 -15.85
C GLY A 272 -6.75 15.77 -17.17
N LYS A 273 -5.72 16.40 -17.73
CA LYS A 273 -5.04 15.92 -18.95
C LYS A 273 -4.38 14.54 -18.79
N ARG A 274 -3.98 14.13 -17.57
CA ARG A 274 -3.42 12.79 -17.32
C ARG A 274 -4.47 11.68 -17.42
N HIS A 275 -5.74 11.99 -17.22
CA HIS A 275 -6.84 11.01 -17.29
C HIS A 275 -7.54 10.97 -18.64
N GLN A 276 -7.33 11.97 -19.51
CA GLN A 276 -7.95 12.00 -20.85
C GLN A 276 -7.42 10.91 -21.79
N ASN A 277 -6.21 10.36 -21.53
CA ASN A 277 -5.61 9.29 -22.32
C ASN A 277 -5.72 7.89 -21.68
N GLN A 278 -6.40 7.75 -20.55
CA GLN A 278 -6.73 6.42 -20.05
C GLN A 278 -7.95 5.91 -20.84
N PRO A 279 -7.90 4.67 -21.39
CA PRO A 279 -9.10 4.07 -21.95
C PRO A 279 -10.17 4.11 -20.85
N ALA A 280 -11.35 4.61 -21.21
CA ALA A 280 -12.48 4.65 -20.29
C ALA A 280 -12.56 3.31 -19.58
N THR A 281 -12.41 3.29 -18.25
CA THR A 281 -12.68 2.11 -17.45
C THR A 281 -14.03 1.64 -17.94
N GLY A 282 -14.22 0.42 -18.41
CA GLY A 282 -15.35 -0.08 -19.18
C GLY A 282 -16.78 0.17 -18.64
N TRP A 283 -16.92 1.18 -17.80
CA TRP A 283 -18.17 1.74 -17.29
C TRP A 283 -18.65 2.82 -18.26
N LYS A 284 -19.73 2.49 -18.97
CA LYS A 284 -20.44 3.45 -19.82
C LYS A 284 -21.13 4.48 -18.93
N ASP A 285 -21.11 5.75 -19.33
CA ASP A 285 -22.03 6.75 -18.76
C ASP A 285 -23.45 6.35 -19.14
N ILE A 286 -24.18 5.87 -18.14
CA ILE A 286 -25.58 5.47 -18.29
C ILE A 286 -26.47 6.49 -17.64
N ILE A 287 -27.75 6.52 -18.07
CA ILE A 287 -28.78 7.37 -17.48
C ILE A 287 -28.71 7.26 -15.96
N PRO A 288 -28.46 8.38 -15.24
CA PRO A 288 -28.28 8.38 -13.79
C PRO A 288 -29.62 8.12 -13.08
N ALA A 289 -29.53 7.68 -11.80
CA ALA A 289 -30.73 7.41 -11.00
C ALA A 289 -31.59 8.68 -10.78
N SER A 290 -31.02 9.87 -10.86
CA SER A 290 -31.73 11.16 -10.75
C SER A 290 -32.75 11.42 -11.87
N GLU A 291 -32.61 10.75 -13.00
CA GLU A 291 -33.60 10.87 -14.11
C GLU A 291 -34.79 9.91 -13.96
N PHE A 292 -34.78 9.05 -12.93
CA PHE A 292 -35.91 8.20 -12.59
C PHE A 292 -36.83 8.93 -11.63
N GLN A 293 -38.14 8.89 -11.88
CA GLN A 293 -39.14 9.47 -11.01
C GLN A 293 -39.40 8.52 -9.82
N PHE A 294 -38.80 8.83 -8.70
CA PHE A 294 -38.93 8.06 -7.47
C PHE A 294 -39.86 8.75 -6.47
N ASP A 295 -40.90 8.05 -6.03
CA ASP A 295 -41.81 8.47 -4.95
C ASP A 295 -41.37 7.75 -3.65
N PRO A 296 -40.82 8.48 -2.67
CA PRO A 296 -40.36 7.88 -1.40
C PRO A 296 -41.52 7.50 -0.47
N VAL A 297 -42.76 8.06 -0.65
CA VAL A 297 -43.93 7.77 0.19
C VAL A 297 -44.56 6.45 -0.22
N ASN A 298 -44.80 6.30 -1.51
CA ASN A 298 -45.48 5.11 -2.05
C ASN A 298 -44.48 4.02 -2.46
N LEU A 299 -43.17 4.27 -2.35
CA LEU A 299 -42.08 3.37 -2.78
C LEU A 299 -42.26 2.90 -4.22
N THR A 300 -42.61 3.82 -5.10
CA THR A 300 -42.79 3.58 -6.54
C THR A 300 -41.69 4.27 -7.34
N CYS A 301 -41.39 3.74 -8.52
CA CYS A 301 -40.38 4.31 -9.36
C CYS A 301 -40.75 4.14 -10.85
N ILE A 302 -40.65 5.21 -11.63
CA ILE A 302 -40.86 5.23 -13.09
C ILE A 302 -39.53 5.49 -13.76
N CYS A 303 -39.19 4.68 -14.77
CA CYS A 303 -37.96 4.85 -15.54
C CYS A 303 -38.09 5.97 -16.59
N PRO A 304 -36.98 6.50 -17.15
CA PRO A 304 -36.98 7.55 -18.18
C PRO A 304 -37.67 7.17 -19.50
N ALA A 305 -38.08 5.93 -19.68
CA ALA A 305 -38.90 5.45 -20.79
C ALA A 305 -40.39 5.34 -20.41
N GLY A 306 -40.83 5.88 -19.26
CA GLY A 306 -42.21 5.89 -18.80
C GLY A 306 -42.72 4.58 -18.21
N ASN A 307 -41.88 3.56 -17.99
CA ASN A 307 -42.32 2.30 -17.45
C ASN A 307 -42.14 2.25 -15.92
N ALA A 308 -43.14 1.73 -15.20
CA ALA A 308 -43.03 1.44 -13.80
C ALA A 308 -42.03 0.27 -13.59
N ILE A 309 -41.08 0.44 -12.66
CA ILE A 309 -40.08 -0.57 -12.30
C ILE A 309 -40.41 -1.19 -10.94
N SER A 310 -40.08 -2.46 -10.80
CA SER A 310 -40.50 -3.27 -9.65
C SER A 310 -39.64 -2.98 -8.42
N TYR A 311 -40.29 -2.78 -7.29
CA TYR A 311 -39.67 -2.69 -5.99
C TYR A 311 -39.02 -4.04 -5.60
N GLN A 312 -37.76 -4.03 -5.17
CA GLN A 312 -36.97 -5.23 -4.83
C GLN A 312 -36.62 -5.31 -3.33
N GLY A 313 -37.09 -4.36 -2.56
CA GLY A 313 -36.85 -4.33 -1.12
C GLY A 313 -36.01 -3.13 -0.67
N THR A 314 -36.05 -2.92 0.65
CA THR A 314 -35.23 -1.92 1.34
C THR A 314 -34.10 -2.64 2.07
N ARG A 315 -32.89 -2.14 1.95
CA ARG A 315 -31.68 -2.71 2.58
C ARG A 315 -30.91 -1.61 3.26
N GLU A 316 -30.35 -1.94 4.42
CA GLU A 316 -29.37 -1.10 5.06
C GLU A 316 -28.00 -1.31 4.38
N ALA A 317 -27.38 -0.22 3.94
CA ALA A 317 -26.03 -0.24 3.41
C ALA A 317 -25.01 -0.22 4.56
N ASP A 318 -23.77 -0.67 4.31
CA ASP A 318 -22.68 -0.74 5.30
C ASP A 318 -22.38 0.60 6.02
N ASN A 319 -22.90 1.71 5.51
CA ASN A 319 -22.76 3.05 6.06
C ASN A 319 -24.02 3.55 6.81
N GLY A 320 -24.94 2.66 7.21
CA GLY A 320 -26.16 2.99 7.95
C GLY A 320 -27.22 3.75 7.14
N LYS A 321 -27.09 3.80 5.81
CA LYS A 321 -28.10 4.40 4.92
C LYS A 321 -29.11 3.36 4.51
N MET A 322 -30.39 3.67 4.70
CA MET A 322 -31.47 2.86 4.18
C MET A 322 -31.64 3.14 2.66
N ARG A 323 -31.51 2.10 1.86
CA ARG A 323 -31.66 2.18 0.40
C ARG A 323 -32.80 1.30 -0.07
N VAL A 324 -33.62 1.89 -0.91
CA VAL A 324 -34.67 1.19 -1.65
C VAL A 324 -34.12 0.77 -3.00
N HIS A 325 -34.34 -0.46 -3.38
CA HIS A 325 -33.89 -1.03 -4.65
C HIS A 325 -35.06 -1.29 -5.57
N PHE A 326 -34.87 -0.94 -6.85
CA PHE A 326 -35.83 -1.19 -7.92
C PHE A 326 -35.15 -1.88 -9.09
N GLU A 327 -35.90 -2.71 -9.79
CA GLU A 327 -35.45 -3.40 -10.99
C GLU A 327 -36.50 -3.30 -12.10
N GLY A 328 -36.07 -2.91 -13.30
CA GLY A 328 -36.91 -2.87 -14.49
C GLY A 328 -37.31 -4.28 -14.92
N ARG A 329 -38.58 -4.47 -15.31
CA ARG A 329 -39.03 -5.77 -15.83
C ARG A 329 -38.24 -6.16 -17.07
N LEU A 330 -37.73 -7.38 -17.10
CA LEU A 330 -36.85 -7.90 -18.14
C LEU A 330 -37.42 -7.70 -19.56
N LEU A 331 -38.71 -8.01 -19.77
CA LEU A 331 -39.38 -7.88 -21.06
C LEU A 331 -39.46 -6.42 -21.51
N GLN A 332 -39.72 -5.49 -20.62
CA GLN A 332 -39.77 -4.06 -20.91
C GLN A 332 -38.40 -3.52 -21.27
N CYS A 333 -37.33 -3.92 -20.49
CA CYS A 333 -35.98 -3.50 -20.76
C CYS A 333 -35.41 -4.12 -22.06
N ARG A 334 -35.85 -5.30 -22.44
CA ARG A 334 -35.43 -6.01 -23.67
C ARG A 334 -35.74 -5.21 -24.93
N HIS A 335 -36.93 -4.64 -24.99
CA HIS A 335 -37.45 -3.90 -26.16
C HIS A 335 -37.34 -2.38 -25.98
N CYS A 336 -36.69 -1.89 -24.93
CA CYS A 336 -36.61 -0.46 -24.63
C CYS A 336 -35.67 0.26 -25.60
N PRO A 337 -36.08 1.35 -26.24
CA PRO A 337 -35.23 2.12 -27.18
C PRO A 337 -34.04 2.78 -26.45
N LYS A 338 -34.21 3.13 -25.16
CA LYS A 338 -33.13 3.69 -24.32
C LYS A 338 -32.19 2.64 -23.67
N LYS A 339 -32.36 1.36 -24.00
CA LYS A 339 -31.64 0.23 -23.39
C LYS A 339 -30.10 0.42 -23.35
N HIS A 340 -29.52 0.84 -24.47
CA HIS A 340 -28.07 1.03 -24.61
C HIS A 340 -27.52 2.21 -23.80
N GLN A 341 -28.35 3.21 -23.53
CA GLN A 341 -28.01 4.37 -22.69
C GLN A 341 -28.33 4.12 -21.20
N CYS A 342 -29.20 3.15 -20.90
CA CYS A 342 -29.75 2.92 -19.57
C CYS A 342 -29.04 1.78 -18.84
N MET A 343 -28.48 0.79 -19.54
CA MET A 343 -27.89 -0.41 -18.93
C MET A 343 -26.40 -0.52 -19.20
N GLN A 344 -25.61 -0.85 -18.17
CA GLN A 344 -24.17 -1.14 -18.30
C GLN A 344 -23.92 -2.34 -19.22
N ASN A 345 -24.72 -3.38 -19.06
CA ASN A 345 -24.72 -4.56 -19.93
C ASN A 345 -26.09 -4.74 -20.59
N PRO A 346 -26.34 -4.07 -21.74
CA PRO A 346 -27.62 -4.19 -22.45
C PRO A 346 -27.95 -5.62 -22.91
N ALA A 347 -26.93 -6.45 -23.16
CA ALA A 347 -27.12 -7.84 -23.56
C ALA A 347 -27.78 -8.70 -22.46
N SER A 348 -27.61 -8.34 -21.18
CA SER A 348 -28.25 -9.01 -20.06
C SER A 348 -29.77 -9.12 -20.21
N ALA A 349 -30.43 -8.07 -20.74
CA ALA A 349 -31.87 -8.07 -20.95
C ALA A 349 -32.34 -9.05 -22.03
N ASN A 350 -31.46 -9.56 -22.87
CA ASN A 350 -31.82 -10.52 -23.93
C ASN A 350 -31.89 -11.96 -23.42
N HIS A 351 -31.27 -12.26 -22.29
CA HIS A 351 -31.21 -13.62 -21.72
C HIS A 351 -32.41 -13.88 -20.81
N ARG A 352 -32.90 -15.13 -20.79
CA ARG A 352 -34.03 -15.56 -19.94
C ARG A 352 -33.73 -15.39 -18.45
N LYS A 353 -32.48 -15.59 -18.04
CA LYS A 353 -32.00 -15.41 -16.64
C LYS A 353 -31.28 -14.07 -16.44
N GLY A 354 -31.48 -13.11 -17.34
CA GLY A 354 -30.90 -11.77 -17.25
C GLY A 354 -31.63 -10.88 -16.27
N SER A 355 -31.15 -9.66 -16.13
CA SER A 355 -31.75 -8.63 -15.28
C SER A 355 -32.05 -7.37 -16.10
N GLY A 356 -33.06 -6.63 -15.69
CA GLY A 356 -33.35 -5.31 -16.20
C GLY A 356 -32.46 -4.23 -15.57
N ARG A 357 -32.78 -2.96 -15.81
CA ARG A 357 -32.09 -1.83 -15.15
C ARG A 357 -32.32 -1.84 -13.65
N GLN A 358 -31.25 -1.87 -12.89
CA GLN A 358 -31.30 -1.75 -11.43
C GLN A 358 -30.96 -0.32 -11.01
N VAL A 359 -31.76 0.26 -10.12
CA VAL A 359 -31.53 1.57 -9.50
C VAL A 359 -31.80 1.51 -8.02
N SER A 360 -31.16 2.38 -7.25
CA SER A 360 -31.39 2.48 -5.81
C SER A 360 -31.42 3.95 -5.37
N PHE A 361 -32.31 4.24 -4.42
CA PHE A 361 -32.47 5.56 -3.81
C PHE A 361 -32.25 5.48 -2.31
N THR A 362 -31.65 6.52 -1.74
CA THR A 362 -31.53 6.63 -0.29
C THR A 362 -32.78 7.31 0.26
N ILE A 363 -33.51 6.64 1.15
CA ILE A 363 -34.73 7.17 1.80
C ILE A 363 -34.47 7.73 3.18
N GLU A 364 -33.54 7.14 3.90
CA GLU A 364 -33.17 7.60 5.23
C GLU A 364 -31.66 7.56 5.43
N ASN A 365 -31.15 8.54 6.14
CA ASN A 365 -29.80 8.57 6.61
C ASN A 365 -29.81 8.59 8.13
N LYS A 366 -30.12 7.44 8.75
CA LYS A 366 -30.11 7.24 10.22
C LYS A 366 -28.71 7.01 10.78
N ARG A 367 -27.68 7.23 9.92
CA ARG A 367 -26.32 7.04 10.37
C ARG A 367 -26.00 8.04 11.47
N LEU A 368 -25.77 7.55 12.68
CA LEU A 368 -25.17 8.33 13.74
C LEU A 368 -23.75 8.76 13.31
N PRO A 369 -23.31 9.99 13.66
CA PRO A 369 -21.92 10.39 13.47
C PRO A 369 -20.98 9.37 14.08
N ASN A 370 -19.94 9.00 13.34
CA ASN A 370 -18.91 8.10 13.79
C ASN A 370 -17.57 8.81 13.96
N TYR A 371 -16.53 8.09 14.37
CA TYR A 371 -15.20 8.67 14.60
C TYR A 371 -14.57 9.23 13.32
N THR A 372 -14.90 8.66 12.16
CA THR A 372 -14.47 9.23 10.86
C THR A 372 -15.13 10.59 10.60
N ASP A 373 -16.41 10.78 10.97
CA ASP A 373 -17.07 12.09 10.86
C ASP A 373 -16.48 13.11 11.85
N TRP A 374 -16.19 12.69 13.08
CA TRP A 374 -15.49 13.50 14.05
C TRP A 374 -14.16 14.01 13.50
N MET A 375 -13.31 13.13 12.97
CA MET A 375 -12.03 13.51 12.36
C MET A 375 -12.20 14.43 11.15
N LYS A 376 -13.21 14.17 10.33
CA LYS A 376 -13.53 15.02 9.17
C LYS A 376 -13.85 16.45 9.60
N HIS A 377 -14.67 16.64 10.64
CA HIS A 377 -14.96 17.97 11.17
C HIS A 377 -13.70 18.67 11.69
N ARG A 378 -12.81 17.93 12.37
CA ARG A 378 -11.53 18.47 12.83
C ARG A 378 -10.66 18.95 11.68
N VAL A 379 -10.43 18.11 10.67
CA VAL A 379 -9.56 18.42 9.53
C VAL A 379 -10.15 19.55 8.66
N ASP A 380 -11.48 19.58 8.48
CA ASP A 380 -12.16 20.59 7.67
C ASP A 380 -12.28 21.96 8.37
N SER A 381 -12.03 22.05 9.68
CA SER A 381 -12.00 23.31 10.42
C SER A 381 -10.84 24.22 9.95
N PRO A 382 -10.93 25.55 10.11
CA PRO A 382 -9.84 26.47 9.75
C PRO A 382 -8.51 26.08 10.43
N GLN A 383 -8.53 25.79 11.72
CA GLN A 383 -7.37 25.35 12.49
C GLN A 383 -6.85 23.99 11.99
N GLY A 384 -7.74 23.02 11.72
CA GLY A 384 -7.33 21.71 11.23
C GLY A 384 -6.66 21.77 9.85
N LYS A 385 -7.14 22.64 8.96
CA LYS A 385 -6.52 22.90 7.65
C LYS A 385 -5.13 23.50 7.78
N GLU A 386 -4.94 24.43 8.69
CA GLU A 386 -3.64 25.04 8.98
C GLU A 386 -2.66 24.00 9.51
N ILE A 387 -3.03 23.28 10.57
CA ILE A 387 -2.20 22.23 11.18
C ILE A 387 -1.83 21.17 10.13
N TYR A 388 -2.80 20.66 9.37
CA TYR A 388 -2.54 19.62 8.38
C TYR A 388 -1.67 20.12 7.22
N SER A 389 -1.71 21.41 6.89
CA SER A 389 -0.89 21.99 5.81
C SER A 389 0.62 21.84 6.08
N HIS A 390 1.03 21.80 7.34
CA HIS A 390 2.44 21.64 7.71
C HIS A 390 2.98 20.24 7.44
N ARG A 391 2.13 19.20 7.35
CA ARG A 391 2.57 17.83 7.19
C ARG A 391 3.52 17.63 6.01
N MET A 392 3.19 18.18 4.84
CA MET A 392 3.99 17.99 3.63
C MET A 392 5.39 18.58 3.75
N SER A 393 5.50 19.77 4.34
CA SER A 393 6.80 20.44 4.57
C SER A 393 7.67 19.72 5.60
N VAL A 394 7.09 18.87 6.44
CA VAL A 394 7.81 18.09 7.45
C VAL A 394 8.32 16.77 6.84
N VAL A 395 7.46 16.00 6.18
CA VAL A 395 7.80 14.62 5.76
C VAL A 395 8.44 14.54 4.37
N GLU A 396 7.99 15.34 3.39
CA GLU A 396 8.50 15.24 2.03
C GLU A 396 10.02 15.49 1.92
N PRO A 397 10.61 16.51 2.60
CA PRO A 397 12.06 16.69 2.56
C PRO A 397 12.83 15.50 3.15
N VAL A 398 12.30 14.86 4.19
CA VAL A 398 12.91 13.68 4.83
C VAL A 398 12.93 12.50 3.87
N PHE A 399 11.79 12.15 3.28
CA PHE A 399 11.72 11.07 2.30
C PHE A 399 12.50 11.39 1.01
N GLY A 400 12.53 12.66 0.61
CA GLY A 400 13.37 13.15 -0.49
C GLY A 400 14.86 12.96 -0.19
N ASN A 401 15.32 13.29 1.01
CA ASN A 401 16.70 13.08 1.44
C ASN A 401 17.07 11.58 1.46
N ILE A 402 16.23 10.74 2.06
CA ILE A 402 16.48 9.29 2.12
C ILE A 402 16.47 8.69 0.71
N GLY A 403 15.50 9.04 -0.14
CA GLY A 403 15.35 8.45 -1.47
C GLY A 403 16.35 8.95 -2.49
N THR A 404 16.64 10.25 -2.51
CA THR A 404 17.48 10.89 -3.53
C THR A 404 18.93 11.01 -3.09
N ASN A 405 19.20 11.63 -1.93
CA ASN A 405 20.57 11.92 -1.49
C ASN A 405 21.24 10.67 -0.93
N LYS A 406 20.53 9.87 -0.15
CA LYS A 406 21.04 8.62 0.42
C LYS A 406 20.79 7.39 -0.48
N GLY A 407 20.05 7.56 -1.57
CA GLY A 407 19.88 6.56 -2.62
C GLY A 407 19.00 5.34 -2.23
N LEU A 408 18.21 5.40 -1.15
CA LEU A 408 17.33 4.30 -0.80
C LEU A 408 16.04 4.35 -1.64
N ASN A 409 16.08 3.72 -2.81
CA ASN A 409 14.94 3.58 -3.71
C ASN A 409 14.34 2.17 -3.73
N ARG A 410 15.03 1.20 -3.13
CA ARG A 410 14.58 -0.19 -2.94
C ARG A 410 15.31 -0.84 -1.75
N PHE A 411 14.63 -1.79 -1.10
CA PHE A 411 15.28 -2.63 -0.10
C PHE A 411 16.10 -3.74 -0.78
N SER A 412 17.35 -3.88 -0.37
CA SER A 412 18.26 -4.92 -0.88
C SER A 412 18.14 -6.24 -0.10
N LEU A 413 17.59 -6.19 1.11
CA LEU A 413 17.43 -7.33 2.01
C LEU A 413 16.06 -7.99 1.89
N ARG A 414 15.89 -9.17 2.49
CA ARG A 414 14.67 -9.97 2.55
C ARG A 414 14.32 -10.32 3.99
N GLY A 415 13.04 -10.44 4.26
CA GLY A 415 12.51 -10.67 5.60
C GLY A 415 12.38 -9.40 6.42
N ARG A 416 11.29 -9.29 7.17
CA ARG A 416 10.89 -8.07 7.88
C ARG A 416 11.98 -7.54 8.81
N LYS A 417 12.60 -8.40 9.63
CA LYS A 417 13.64 -7.97 10.59
C LYS A 417 14.81 -7.28 9.90
N LYS A 418 15.31 -7.87 8.81
CA LYS A 418 16.47 -7.32 8.07
C LYS A 418 16.10 -6.03 7.32
N VAL A 419 14.92 -6.00 6.71
CA VAL A 419 14.40 -4.79 6.04
C VAL A 419 14.15 -3.66 7.04
N GLN A 420 13.66 -3.99 8.22
CA GLN A 420 13.51 -3.06 9.34
C GLN A 420 14.85 -2.44 9.75
N GLY A 421 15.88 -3.26 9.93
CA GLY A 421 17.24 -2.79 10.22
C GLY A 421 17.79 -1.89 9.10
N GLN A 422 17.60 -2.27 7.83
CA GLN A 422 18.00 -1.44 6.70
C GLN A 422 17.26 -0.09 6.70
N TRP A 423 15.95 -0.07 6.92
CA TRP A 423 15.16 1.16 6.98
C TRP A 423 15.63 2.08 8.11
N ARG A 424 15.79 1.53 9.31
CA ARG A 424 16.30 2.27 10.48
C ARG A 424 17.70 2.84 10.28
N LEU A 425 18.58 2.08 9.63
CA LEU A 425 19.93 2.56 9.33
C LEU A 425 19.92 3.83 8.47
N TYR A 426 19.07 3.90 7.44
CA TYR A 426 18.93 5.09 6.62
C TYR A 426 18.30 6.26 7.38
N CYS A 427 17.32 5.98 8.25
CA CYS A 427 16.71 6.98 9.12
C CYS A 427 17.71 7.49 10.19
N LEU A 428 18.53 6.61 10.74
CA LEU A 428 19.63 6.94 11.65
C LEU A 428 20.63 7.88 10.99
N VAL A 429 21.09 7.54 9.78
CA VAL A 429 22.04 8.40 9.04
C VAL A 429 21.43 9.77 8.72
N HIS A 430 20.12 9.84 8.47
CA HIS A 430 19.43 11.13 8.33
C HIS A 430 19.49 11.95 9.63
N ASN A 431 19.25 11.35 10.78
CA ASN A 431 19.31 12.04 12.07
C ASN A 431 20.74 12.50 12.42
N ILE A 432 21.75 11.66 12.14
CA ILE A 432 23.18 12.01 12.31
C ILE A 432 23.53 13.22 11.43
N GLU A 433 23.07 13.24 10.18
CA GLU A 433 23.30 14.38 9.28
C GLU A 433 22.64 15.67 9.81
N LYS A 434 21.43 15.57 10.36
CA LYS A 434 20.77 16.70 11.00
C LYS A 434 21.55 17.20 12.22
N LEU A 435 21.99 16.29 13.06
CA LEU A 435 22.80 16.60 14.24
C LEU A 435 24.15 17.24 13.88
N ALA A 436 24.81 16.77 12.81
CA ALA A 436 26.09 17.31 12.37
C ALA A 436 25.99 18.70 11.73
N ASN A 437 24.82 19.07 11.22
CA ASN A 437 24.58 20.38 10.60
C ASN A 437 24.03 21.43 11.58
N TYR A 438 23.84 21.05 12.84
CA TYR A 438 23.33 21.89 13.90
C TYR A 438 24.44 22.36 14.82
#